data_fea00e9202c0fa73552754b26bd1779f
#
_entry.id   fea00e9202c0fa73552754b26bd1779f
#
_cell.length_a   1.000
_cell.length_b   1.000
_cell.length_c   1.000
_cell.angle_alpha   90.00
_cell.angle_beta   90.00
_cell.angle_gamma   90.00
#
_symmetry.space_group_name_H-M   'P 1'
#
loop_
_entity.id
_entity.type
_entity.pdbx_description
1 polymer ?
#
loop_
_entity_poly.entity_id
_entity_poly.type
_entity_poly.pdbx_seq_one_letter_code
_entity_poly.pdbx_strand_id
1 'polypeptide(L)'
;MLAVSAVLPPRMSDDPPVVLVHGSVNSASVWTFWQQRLADEEWASYAIDLRGHGRSAPLDLSRTSMHDYTADVRALALQFKRPPVIMGWSMGGLVAMMAAADGVASACVALAPSTPARHRDANMTLRAGEFGPEEYGIRDRNPDDQPAMPDLDRDERLIALSSLGKESRLARDERQAGVVIESIPCPFLIVTGTADTQWPRERYQDLWLKADYLSVEGASHWGLVLNRRALGRMVPAVLRWLAGALRPPPPVGTTDERR
;
A
#
# COMPACT_ATOMS: atom_id res chain seq x y z
N MET A 1 -11.18 -8.16 16.13
CA MET A 1 -11.82 -6.97 15.51
C MET A 1 -10.72 -6.15 14.85
N LEU A 2 -10.90 -5.72 13.60
CA LEU A 2 -9.96 -4.86 12.89
C LEU A 2 -10.23 -3.39 13.25
N ALA A 3 -9.17 -2.62 13.46
CA ALA A 3 -9.27 -1.18 13.64
C ALA A 3 -9.08 -0.46 12.29
N VAL A 4 -9.86 0.58 12.07
CA VAL A 4 -9.78 1.42 10.86
C VAL A 4 -9.79 2.89 11.28
N SER A 5 -8.83 3.66 10.79
CA SER A 5 -8.78 5.11 10.95
C SER A 5 -9.43 5.76 9.72
N ALA A 6 -10.59 6.34 9.88
CA ALA A 6 -11.29 7.03 8.81
C ALA A 6 -11.02 8.54 8.89
N VAL A 7 -10.66 9.15 7.75
CA VAL A 7 -10.60 10.60 7.58
C VAL A 7 -11.48 10.96 6.39
N LEU A 8 -12.51 11.75 6.69
CA LEU A 8 -13.49 12.18 5.71
C LEU A 8 -13.22 13.64 5.32
N PRO A 9 -13.36 14.00 4.05
CA PRO A 9 -13.24 15.38 3.63
C PRO A 9 -14.44 16.21 4.13
N PRO A 10 -14.31 17.53 4.19
CA PRO A 10 -15.43 18.43 4.54
C PRO A 10 -16.62 18.31 3.59
N ARG A 11 -16.35 17.96 2.33
CA ARG A 11 -17.37 17.64 1.31
C ARG A 11 -17.08 16.26 0.75
N MET A 12 -18.09 15.41 0.74
CA MET A 12 -17.98 14.09 0.11
C MET A 12 -18.09 14.25 -1.42
N SER A 13 -17.09 13.73 -2.13
CA SER A 13 -17.16 13.58 -3.59
C SER A 13 -17.85 12.25 -3.96
N ASP A 14 -18.16 12.10 -5.25
CA ASP A 14 -18.62 10.83 -5.82
C ASP A 14 -17.48 9.85 -6.11
N ASP A 15 -16.24 10.23 -5.77
CA ASP A 15 -15.07 9.38 -5.98
C ASP A 15 -15.10 8.14 -5.07
N PRO A 16 -14.55 7.01 -5.51
CA PRO A 16 -14.40 5.84 -4.65
C PRO A 16 -13.53 6.18 -3.42
N PRO A 17 -13.87 5.68 -2.21
CA PRO A 17 -13.01 5.87 -1.05
C PRO A 17 -11.66 5.17 -1.24
N VAL A 18 -10.63 5.65 -0.54
CA VAL A 18 -9.30 5.07 -0.57
C VAL A 18 -9.07 4.20 0.68
N VAL A 19 -8.82 2.91 0.51
CA VAL A 19 -8.36 2.01 1.57
C VAL A 19 -6.84 1.98 1.57
N LEU A 20 -6.23 2.27 2.73
CA LEU A 20 -4.79 2.42 2.92
C LEU A 20 -4.24 1.25 3.73
N VAL A 21 -3.27 0.51 3.18
CA VAL A 21 -2.71 -0.72 3.76
C VAL A 21 -1.23 -0.53 4.09
N HIS A 22 -0.89 -0.62 5.38
CA HIS A 22 0.48 -0.39 5.87
C HIS A 22 1.47 -1.49 5.50
N GLY A 23 2.77 -1.18 5.60
CA GLY A 23 3.86 -2.12 5.39
C GLY A 23 4.10 -3.08 6.56
N SER A 24 5.08 -3.96 6.39
CA SER A 24 5.51 -4.93 7.41
C SER A 24 5.95 -4.21 8.68
N VAL A 25 5.68 -4.81 9.85
CA VAL A 25 6.00 -4.31 11.20
C VAL A 25 5.38 -2.94 11.54
N ASN A 26 4.40 -2.47 10.78
CA ASN A 26 3.83 -1.12 10.92
C ASN A 26 2.35 -1.14 11.33
N SER A 27 1.76 0.03 11.39
CA SER A 27 0.34 0.24 11.65
C SER A 27 -0.23 1.33 10.73
N ALA A 28 -1.54 1.53 10.78
CA ALA A 28 -2.24 2.56 10.02
C ALA A 28 -1.70 3.99 10.23
N SER A 29 -0.99 4.25 11.34
CA SER A 29 -0.46 5.58 11.65
C SER A 29 0.56 6.11 10.63
N VAL A 30 1.20 5.25 9.84
CA VAL A 30 2.09 5.69 8.74
C VAL A 30 1.36 6.48 7.66
N TRP A 31 0.04 6.37 7.60
CA TRP A 31 -0.80 7.04 6.61
C TRP A 31 -1.31 8.42 7.04
N THR A 32 -0.93 8.91 8.22
CA THR A 32 -1.45 10.16 8.81
C THR A 32 -1.39 11.34 7.83
N PHE A 33 -0.25 11.57 7.18
CA PHE A 33 -0.11 12.69 6.24
C PHE A 33 -0.80 12.44 4.90
N TRP A 34 -0.86 11.18 4.44
CA TRP A 34 -1.66 10.82 3.27
C TRP A 34 -3.14 11.11 3.50
N GLN A 35 -3.68 10.68 4.65
CA GLN A 35 -5.10 10.89 4.98
C GLN A 35 -5.45 12.38 5.04
N GLN A 36 -4.57 13.22 5.62
CA GLN A 36 -4.75 14.67 5.63
C GLN A 36 -4.80 15.23 4.21
N ARG A 37 -3.81 14.88 3.37
CA ARG A 37 -3.74 15.35 1.98
C ARG A 37 -4.90 14.87 1.13
N LEU A 38 -5.34 13.63 1.30
CA LEU A 38 -6.51 13.10 0.60
C LEU A 38 -7.77 13.88 0.99
N ALA A 39 -7.96 14.18 2.28
CA ALA A 39 -9.10 14.97 2.74
C ALA A 39 -9.07 16.42 2.24
N ASP A 40 -7.90 17.06 2.16
CA ASP A 40 -7.71 18.39 1.57
C ASP A 40 -8.13 18.42 0.08
N GLU A 41 -7.99 17.29 -0.62
CA GLU A 41 -8.36 17.09 -2.03
C GLU A 41 -9.73 16.41 -2.20
N GLU A 42 -10.58 16.47 -1.17
CA GLU A 42 -11.97 15.96 -1.15
C GLU A 42 -12.10 14.41 -1.30
N TRP A 43 -11.05 13.64 -0.97
CA TRP A 43 -11.05 12.18 -0.98
C TRP A 43 -11.22 11.59 0.42
N ALA A 44 -12.23 10.72 0.59
CA ALA A 44 -12.40 9.94 1.81
C ALA A 44 -11.35 8.81 1.89
N SER A 45 -10.72 8.59 3.06
CA SER A 45 -9.72 7.56 3.24
C SER A 45 -9.90 6.76 4.52
N TYR A 46 -9.54 5.48 4.45
CA TYR A 46 -9.71 4.48 5.49
C TYR A 46 -8.40 3.68 5.64
N ALA A 47 -7.58 4.02 6.63
CA ALA A 47 -6.35 3.31 6.93
C ALA A 47 -6.64 2.15 7.89
N ILE A 48 -6.39 0.93 7.42
CA ILE A 48 -6.61 -0.29 8.21
C ILE A 48 -5.36 -0.63 9.01
N ASP A 49 -5.55 -0.97 10.29
CA ASP A 49 -4.59 -1.79 11.03
C ASP A 49 -4.89 -3.25 10.71
N LEU A 50 -4.00 -3.94 10.00
CA LEU A 50 -4.14 -5.37 9.71
C LEU A 50 -4.23 -6.17 11.01
N ARG A 51 -4.74 -7.40 10.96
CA ARG A 51 -4.84 -8.27 12.15
C ARG A 51 -3.54 -8.31 12.93
N GLY A 52 -3.62 -8.19 14.26
CA GLY A 52 -2.48 -8.21 15.17
C GLY A 52 -1.58 -6.96 15.13
N HIS A 53 -1.90 -5.95 14.32
CA HIS A 53 -1.13 -4.70 14.21
C HIS A 53 -1.89 -3.51 14.81
N GLY A 54 -1.13 -2.49 15.20
CA GLY A 54 -1.65 -1.20 15.64
C GLY A 54 -2.72 -1.32 16.72
N ARG A 55 -3.93 -0.83 16.42
CA ARG A 55 -5.10 -0.84 17.31
C ARG A 55 -6.05 -2.01 17.04
N SER A 56 -5.77 -2.86 16.05
CA SER A 56 -6.51 -4.11 15.85
C SER A 56 -6.31 -5.04 17.04
N ALA A 57 -7.30 -5.92 17.28
CA ALA A 57 -7.22 -6.84 18.40
C ALA A 57 -5.89 -7.62 18.40
N PRO A 58 -5.20 -7.71 19.56
CA PRO A 58 -3.98 -8.47 19.67
C PRO A 58 -4.17 -9.90 19.15
N LEU A 59 -3.19 -10.38 18.39
CA LEU A 59 -3.19 -11.71 17.81
C LEU A 59 -1.75 -12.25 17.80
N ASP A 60 -1.59 -13.54 18.05
CA ASP A 60 -0.35 -14.25 17.75
C ASP A 60 -0.19 -14.35 16.21
N LEU A 61 0.78 -13.60 15.70
CA LEU A 61 1.04 -13.53 14.26
C LEU A 61 1.84 -14.71 13.73
N SER A 62 2.26 -15.64 14.58
CA SER A 62 3.20 -16.71 14.22
C SER A 62 2.75 -17.57 13.03
N ARG A 63 1.44 -17.63 12.76
CA ARG A 63 0.84 -18.39 11.65
C ARG A 63 0.01 -17.53 10.69
N THR A 64 0.09 -16.22 10.79
CA THR A 64 -0.64 -15.31 9.91
C THR A 64 0.03 -15.30 8.53
N SER A 65 -0.75 -15.53 7.48
CA SER A 65 -0.31 -15.60 6.10
C SER A 65 -0.57 -14.30 5.33
N MET A 66 -0.01 -14.18 4.13
CA MET A 66 -0.33 -13.09 3.21
C MET A 66 -1.81 -13.10 2.79
N HIS A 67 -2.42 -14.29 2.66
CA HIS A 67 -3.86 -14.42 2.40
C HIS A 67 -4.72 -13.93 3.55
N ASP A 68 -4.28 -14.10 4.80
CA ASP A 68 -4.97 -13.56 5.97
C ASP A 68 -5.02 -12.04 5.93
N TYR A 69 -3.92 -11.38 5.61
CA TYR A 69 -3.87 -9.92 5.43
C TYR A 69 -4.73 -9.44 4.25
N THR A 70 -4.73 -10.20 3.15
CA THR A 70 -5.60 -9.91 2.01
C THR A 70 -7.08 -10.03 2.38
N ALA A 71 -7.44 -11.04 3.18
CA ALA A 71 -8.81 -11.21 3.67
C ALA A 71 -9.28 -10.04 4.54
N ASP A 72 -8.39 -9.43 5.35
CA ASP A 72 -8.69 -8.24 6.13
C ASP A 72 -9.05 -7.04 5.23
N VAL A 73 -8.23 -6.79 4.22
CA VAL A 73 -8.45 -5.70 3.26
C VAL A 73 -9.72 -5.94 2.45
N ARG A 74 -9.94 -7.16 1.98
CA ARG A 74 -11.14 -7.56 1.25
C ARG A 74 -12.40 -7.38 2.09
N ALA A 75 -12.36 -7.78 3.37
CA ALA A 75 -13.50 -7.61 4.28
C ALA A 75 -13.87 -6.13 4.47
N LEU A 76 -12.89 -5.22 4.53
CA LEU A 76 -13.12 -3.78 4.56
C LEU A 76 -13.65 -3.27 3.21
N ALA A 77 -13.05 -3.68 2.10
CA ALA A 77 -13.44 -3.22 0.76
C ALA A 77 -14.92 -3.55 0.45
N LEU A 78 -15.39 -4.71 0.89
CA LEU A 78 -16.79 -5.14 0.69
C LEU A 78 -17.82 -4.38 1.55
N GLN A 79 -17.40 -3.54 2.49
CA GLN A 79 -18.32 -2.67 3.25
C GLN A 79 -18.76 -1.43 2.44
N PHE A 80 -18.03 -1.09 1.39
CA PHE A 80 -18.36 0.07 0.57
C PHE A 80 -19.37 -0.29 -0.52
N LYS A 81 -20.28 0.64 -0.82
CA LYS A 81 -21.27 0.47 -1.90
C LYS A 81 -20.63 0.38 -3.29
N ARG A 82 -19.46 0.98 -3.45
CA ARG A 82 -18.66 0.96 -4.69
C ARG A 82 -17.28 0.43 -4.33
N PRO A 83 -16.63 -0.36 -5.19
CA PRO A 83 -15.28 -0.82 -4.95
C PRO A 83 -14.34 0.36 -4.66
N PRO A 84 -13.56 0.33 -3.56
CA PRO A 84 -12.62 1.41 -3.23
C PRO A 84 -11.40 1.40 -4.14
N VAL A 85 -10.63 2.49 -4.15
CA VAL A 85 -9.22 2.44 -4.50
C VAL A 85 -8.49 1.74 -3.36
N ILE A 86 -7.67 0.74 -3.65
CA ILE A 86 -6.81 0.10 -2.64
C ILE A 86 -5.38 0.58 -2.85
N MET A 87 -4.84 1.27 -1.86
CA MET A 87 -3.48 1.78 -1.86
C MET A 87 -2.69 1.09 -0.76
N GLY A 88 -1.53 0.53 -1.09
CA GLY A 88 -0.68 -0.15 -0.11
C GLY A 88 0.79 0.20 -0.25
N TRP A 89 1.53 0.11 0.85
CA TRP A 89 2.96 0.38 0.90
C TRP A 89 3.75 -0.87 1.27
N SER A 90 4.87 -1.15 0.57
CA SER A 90 5.77 -2.26 0.88
C SER A 90 5.05 -3.62 0.87
N MET A 91 5.01 -4.36 1.98
CA MET A 91 4.18 -5.55 2.15
C MET A 91 2.70 -5.24 1.86
N GLY A 92 2.18 -4.13 2.41
CA GLY A 92 0.80 -3.70 2.16
C GLY A 92 0.53 -3.39 0.69
N GLY A 93 1.57 -3.00 -0.08
CA GLY A 93 1.47 -2.85 -1.53
C GLY A 93 1.19 -4.18 -2.23
N LEU A 94 1.85 -5.27 -1.81
CA LEU A 94 1.56 -6.61 -2.32
C LEU A 94 0.18 -7.09 -1.87
N VAL A 95 -0.23 -6.83 -0.61
CA VAL A 95 -1.59 -7.12 -0.13
C VAL A 95 -2.64 -6.38 -0.96
N ALA A 96 -2.40 -5.10 -1.30
CA ALA A 96 -3.27 -4.31 -2.17
C ALA A 96 -3.39 -4.93 -3.58
N MET A 97 -2.27 -5.39 -4.14
CA MET A 97 -2.25 -6.09 -5.43
C MET A 97 -3.03 -7.41 -5.37
N MET A 98 -2.89 -8.20 -4.30
CA MET A 98 -3.66 -9.45 -4.10
C MET A 98 -5.16 -9.16 -4.01
N ALA A 99 -5.56 -8.17 -3.21
CA ALA A 99 -6.97 -7.78 -3.09
C ALA A 99 -7.54 -7.24 -4.42
N ALA A 100 -6.74 -6.49 -5.18
CA ALA A 100 -7.13 -6.01 -6.50
C ALA A 100 -7.28 -7.15 -7.51
N ALA A 101 -6.42 -8.18 -7.45
CA ALA A 101 -6.53 -9.38 -8.26
C ALA A 101 -7.84 -10.15 -7.97
N ASP A 102 -8.34 -10.10 -6.73
CA ASP A 102 -9.65 -10.65 -6.32
C ASP A 102 -10.85 -9.81 -6.85
N GLY A 103 -10.62 -8.71 -7.56
CA GLY A 103 -11.65 -7.89 -8.19
C GLY A 103 -12.42 -6.97 -7.22
N VAL A 104 -11.91 -6.72 -6.01
CA VAL A 104 -12.59 -5.87 -5.00
C VAL A 104 -12.14 -4.41 -5.03
N ALA A 105 -11.32 -4.00 -6.01
CA ALA A 105 -10.79 -2.65 -6.14
C ALA A 105 -11.26 -1.97 -7.44
N SER A 106 -11.54 -0.67 -7.39
CA SER A 106 -11.75 0.18 -8.58
C SER A 106 -10.43 0.59 -9.23
N ALA A 107 -9.36 0.72 -8.45
CA ALA A 107 -7.99 0.91 -8.88
C ALA A 107 -7.02 0.42 -7.78
N CYS A 108 -5.81 0.03 -8.17
CA CYS A 108 -4.74 -0.37 -7.25
C CYS A 108 -3.58 0.63 -7.35
N VAL A 109 -3.11 1.12 -6.19
CA VAL A 109 -1.90 1.95 -6.09
C VAL A 109 -0.92 1.27 -5.15
N ALA A 110 0.25 0.87 -5.63
CA ALA A 110 1.24 0.18 -4.82
C ALA A 110 2.52 1.04 -4.67
N LEU A 111 2.80 1.48 -3.44
CA LEU A 111 3.98 2.28 -3.11
C LEU A 111 5.12 1.34 -2.76
N ALA A 112 6.14 1.27 -3.61
CA ALA A 112 7.31 0.38 -3.47
C ALA A 112 6.92 -1.02 -2.97
N PRO A 113 5.99 -1.74 -3.65
CA PRO A 113 5.46 -3.00 -3.16
C PRO A 113 6.52 -4.09 -3.14
N SER A 114 6.38 -5.05 -2.21
CA SER A 114 7.03 -6.34 -2.39
C SER A 114 6.60 -6.94 -3.74
N THR A 115 7.55 -7.44 -4.53
CA THR A 115 7.26 -7.94 -5.88
C THR A 115 6.45 -9.24 -5.82
N PRO A 116 5.42 -9.38 -6.66
CA PRO A 116 4.78 -10.68 -6.89
C PRO A 116 5.73 -11.59 -7.66
N ALA A 117 5.40 -12.86 -7.76
CA ALA A 117 6.14 -13.86 -8.52
C ALA A 117 5.26 -14.51 -9.58
N ARG A 118 5.85 -15.00 -10.67
CA ARG A 118 5.15 -15.84 -11.66
C ARG A 118 4.91 -17.26 -11.14
N HIS A 119 5.86 -17.73 -10.33
CA HIS A 119 5.83 -19.07 -9.73
C HIS A 119 6.32 -18.99 -8.31
N ARG A 120 5.75 -19.83 -7.46
CA ARG A 120 6.21 -19.99 -6.08
C ARG A 120 7.40 -20.94 -6.05
N ASP A 121 8.43 -20.58 -5.28
CA ASP A 121 9.52 -21.49 -4.94
C ASP A 121 9.02 -22.54 -3.94
N ALA A 122 8.82 -23.76 -4.43
CA ALA A 122 8.35 -24.88 -3.61
C ALA A 122 9.41 -25.40 -2.61
N ASN A 123 10.69 -25.06 -2.81
CA ASN A 123 11.79 -25.49 -1.94
C ASN A 123 11.97 -24.57 -0.74
N MET A 124 11.35 -23.41 -0.74
CA MET A 124 11.46 -22.48 0.38
C MET A 124 10.66 -22.97 1.59
N THR A 125 11.37 -23.09 2.72
CA THR A 125 10.74 -23.47 3.99
C THR A 125 9.97 -22.29 4.56
N LEU A 126 8.68 -22.51 4.84
CA LEU A 126 7.83 -21.54 5.50
C LEU A 126 7.89 -21.77 7.01
N ARG A 127 8.34 -20.77 7.75
CA ARG A 127 8.53 -20.85 9.20
C ARG A 127 7.39 -20.14 9.93
N ALA A 128 6.86 -20.78 10.98
CA ALA A 128 6.04 -20.09 11.96
C ALA A 128 6.90 -19.16 12.82
N GLY A 129 6.28 -18.16 13.45
CA GLY A 129 6.94 -17.23 14.38
C GLY A 129 6.68 -15.78 14.06
N GLU A 130 7.20 -14.93 14.92
CA GLU A 130 7.13 -13.47 14.77
C GLU A 130 8.53 -12.89 14.69
N PHE A 131 8.64 -11.67 14.18
CA PHE A 131 9.86 -10.88 14.18
C PHE A 131 9.53 -9.39 14.35
N GLY A 132 10.53 -8.60 14.69
CA GLY A 132 10.38 -7.17 14.92
C GLY A 132 11.09 -6.31 13.88
N PRO A 133 11.05 -4.97 14.08
CA PRO A 133 11.64 -3.99 13.16
C PRO A 133 13.17 -4.07 13.05
N GLU A 134 13.84 -4.75 13.97
CA GLU A 134 15.30 -4.99 13.94
C GLU A 134 15.73 -5.75 12.68
N GLU A 135 14.87 -6.59 12.11
CA GLU A 135 15.15 -7.29 10.85
C GLU A 135 15.10 -6.37 9.61
N TYR A 136 14.62 -5.15 9.78
CA TYR A 136 14.67 -4.07 8.77
C TYR A 136 15.68 -2.97 9.14
N GLY A 137 16.60 -3.26 10.06
CA GLY A 137 17.67 -2.34 10.45
C GLY A 137 17.27 -1.27 11.45
N ILE A 138 16.04 -1.31 11.98
CA ILE A 138 15.56 -0.37 13.01
C ILE A 138 15.79 -1.00 14.38
N ARG A 139 16.95 -0.68 15.00
CA ARG A 139 17.43 -1.35 16.22
C ARG A 139 16.99 -0.66 17.50
N ASP A 140 16.71 0.62 17.43
CA ASP A 140 16.25 1.42 18.56
C ASP A 140 15.16 2.42 18.13
N ARG A 141 14.66 3.19 19.09
CA ARG A 141 13.60 4.20 18.85
C ARG A 141 14.12 5.63 18.96
N ASN A 142 15.43 5.85 18.80
CA ASN A 142 15.99 7.19 18.77
C ASN A 142 15.67 7.87 17.42
N PRO A 143 14.84 8.93 17.38
CA PRO A 143 14.49 9.58 16.11
C PRO A 143 15.65 10.33 15.46
N ASP A 144 16.72 10.61 16.21
CA ASP A 144 17.87 11.34 15.70
C ASP A 144 18.89 10.43 14.98
N ASP A 145 18.80 9.09 15.18
CA ASP A 145 19.67 8.09 14.55
C ASP A 145 18.84 6.99 13.85
N GLN A 146 18.32 7.29 12.67
CA GLN A 146 17.52 6.36 11.85
C GLN A 146 18.03 6.33 10.40
N PRO A 147 19.10 5.59 10.12
CA PRO A 147 19.69 5.51 8.77
C PRO A 147 18.73 4.90 7.72
N ALA A 148 17.74 4.12 8.15
CA ALA A 148 16.70 3.59 7.26
C ALA A 148 15.69 4.65 6.79
N MET A 149 15.72 5.86 7.39
CA MET A 149 14.78 6.96 7.15
C MET A 149 15.52 8.27 6.83
N PRO A 150 16.40 8.31 5.80
CA PRO A 150 17.35 9.40 5.59
C PRO A 150 16.68 10.71 5.21
N ASP A 151 15.52 10.67 4.57
CA ASP A 151 14.76 11.82 4.07
C ASP A 151 13.60 12.26 4.98
N LEU A 152 13.44 11.62 6.16
CA LEU A 152 12.44 12.02 7.14
C LEU A 152 13.03 13.04 8.14
N ASP A 153 12.25 14.05 8.50
CA ASP A 153 12.56 14.91 9.64
C ASP A 153 12.29 14.18 10.98
N ARG A 154 12.63 14.84 12.09
CA ARG A 154 12.50 14.25 13.41
C ARG A 154 11.06 13.87 13.76
N ASP A 155 10.09 14.71 13.42
CA ASP A 155 8.68 14.48 13.75
C ASP A 155 8.11 13.33 12.88
N GLU A 156 8.50 13.28 11.62
CA GLU A 156 8.16 12.19 10.70
C GLU A 156 8.73 10.86 11.19
N ARG A 157 9.97 10.85 11.68
CA ARG A 157 10.60 9.67 12.29
C ARG A 157 9.90 9.24 13.58
N LEU A 158 9.42 10.17 14.41
CA LEU A 158 8.64 9.83 15.60
C LEU A 158 7.35 9.09 15.25
N ILE A 159 6.65 9.51 14.19
CA ILE A 159 5.47 8.79 13.67
C ILE A 159 5.88 7.40 13.17
N ALA A 160 6.94 7.30 12.37
CA ALA A 160 7.45 6.03 11.88
C ALA A 160 7.74 5.06 13.04
N LEU A 161 8.50 5.51 14.04
CA LEU A 161 8.89 4.72 15.21
C LEU A 161 7.70 4.33 16.08
N SER A 162 6.69 5.19 16.21
CA SER A 162 5.47 4.89 16.97
C SER A 162 4.59 3.85 16.28
N SER A 163 4.71 3.71 14.97
CA SER A 163 3.94 2.74 14.17
C SER A 163 4.43 1.30 14.30
N LEU A 164 5.66 1.12 14.81
CA LEU A 164 6.36 -0.16 14.78
C LEU A 164 5.77 -1.20 15.74
N GLY A 165 5.61 -2.41 15.26
CA GLY A 165 5.15 -3.59 15.98
C GLY A 165 5.88 -4.86 15.53
N LYS A 166 5.26 -6.00 15.77
CA LYS A 166 5.71 -7.30 15.30
C LYS A 166 5.09 -7.64 13.95
N GLU A 167 5.66 -8.65 13.29
CA GLU A 167 5.20 -9.16 12.02
C GLU A 167 5.28 -10.68 11.95
N SER A 168 4.45 -11.30 11.11
CA SER A 168 4.46 -12.73 10.83
C SER A 168 5.68 -13.16 10.02
N ARG A 169 6.40 -14.14 10.56
CA ARG A 169 7.49 -14.79 9.83
C ARG A 169 6.97 -15.61 8.65
N LEU A 170 5.80 -16.25 8.83
CA LEU A 170 5.14 -16.99 7.75
C LEU A 170 4.83 -16.07 6.56
N ALA A 171 4.19 -14.93 6.80
CA ALA A 171 3.87 -13.98 5.73
C ALA A 171 5.14 -13.43 5.04
N ARG A 172 6.26 -13.26 5.78
CA ARG A 172 7.55 -12.88 5.20
C ARG A 172 8.11 -13.98 4.31
N ASP A 173 8.12 -15.22 4.79
CA ASP A 173 8.63 -16.36 4.03
C ASP A 173 7.78 -16.62 2.79
N GLU A 174 6.45 -16.45 2.86
CA GLU A 174 5.56 -16.53 1.69
C GLU A 174 5.90 -15.48 0.62
N ARG A 175 6.20 -14.23 1.03
CA ARG A 175 6.65 -13.19 0.10
C ARG A 175 7.98 -13.54 -0.57
N GLN A 176 8.89 -14.15 0.17
CA GLN A 176 10.19 -14.57 -0.36
C GLN A 176 10.06 -15.82 -1.26
N ALA A 177 9.17 -16.74 -0.91
CA ALA A 177 8.86 -17.89 -1.76
C ALA A 177 8.14 -17.50 -3.06
N GLY A 178 7.49 -16.34 -3.05
CA GLY A 178 6.74 -15.80 -4.18
C GLY A 178 5.23 -15.89 -4.01
N VAL A 179 4.58 -14.75 -3.96
CA VAL A 179 3.13 -14.62 -4.05
C VAL A 179 2.75 -14.50 -5.52
N VAL A 180 1.99 -15.49 -6.02
CA VAL A 180 1.61 -15.53 -7.43
C VAL A 180 0.39 -14.65 -7.66
N ILE A 181 0.51 -13.71 -8.61
CA ILE A 181 -0.59 -12.88 -9.11
C ILE A 181 -0.57 -12.97 -10.63
N GLU A 182 -1.62 -13.53 -11.22
CA GLU A 182 -1.71 -13.72 -12.68
C GLU A 182 -2.06 -12.43 -13.41
N SER A 183 -3.05 -11.68 -12.88
CA SER A 183 -3.52 -10.43 -13.45
C SER A 183 -4.15 -9.53 -12.39
N ILE A 184 -4.23 -8.23 -12.68
CA ILE A 184 -4.98 -7.24 -11.91
C ILE A 184 -6.02 -6.64 -12.86
N PRO A 185 -7.33 -6.85 -12.61
CA PRO A 185 -8.40 -6.48 -13.55
C PRO A 185 -8.78 -4.99 -13.54
N CYS A 186 -8.22 -4.19 -12.64
CA CYS A 186 -8.46 -2.75 -12.55
C CYS A 186 -7.19 -1.95 -12.94
N PRO A 187 -7.30 -0.62 -13.16
CA PRO A 187 -6.14 0.24 -13.32
C PRO A 187 -5.14 0.07 -12.18
N PHE A 188 -3.85 -0.04 -12.54
CA PHE A 188 -2.80 -0.35 -11.57
C PHE A 188 -1.61 0.59 -11.73
N LEU A 189 -1.23 1.26 -10.62
CA LEU A 189 -0.09 2.17 -10.54
C LEU A 189 0.94 1.67 -9.54
N ILE A 190 2.19 1.62 -9.95
CA ILE A 190 3.34 1.43 -9.05
C ILE A 190 4.03 2.77 -8.86
N VAL A 191 4.25 3.15 -7.60
CA VAL A 191 4.98 4.36 -7.22
C VAL A 191 6.28 3.95 -6.54
N THR A 192 7.41 4.51 -6.99
CA THR A 192 8.74 4.27 -6.40
C THR A 192 9.42 5.57 -6.01
N GLY A 193 10.29 5.52 -5.01
CA GLY A 193 11.16 6.65 -4.66
C GLY A 193 12.53 6.52 -5.31
N THR A 194 13.10 7.62 -5.83
CA THR A 194 14.43 7.55 -6.46
C THR A 194 15.56 7.34 -5.45
N ALA A 195 15.32 7.57 -4.17
CA ALA A 195 16.25 7.27 -3.08
C ALA A 195 15.93 5.95 -2.35
N ASP A 196 14.96 5.17 -2.82
CA ASP A 196 14.65 3.84 -2.29
C ASP A 196 15.62 2.81 -2.87
N THR A 197 16.61 2.40 -2.06
CA THR A 197 17.61 1.40 -2.45
C THR A 197 17.13 -0.04 -2.30
N GLN A 198 16.05 -0.27 -1.56
CA GLN A 198 15.49 -1.61 -1.34
C GLN A 198 14.51 -2.01 -2.45
N TRP A 199 13.68 -1.06 -2.88
CA TRP A 199 12.63 -1.25 -3.88
C TRP A 199 12.72 -0.21 -5.00
N PRO A 200 13.89 -0.13 -5.69
CA PRO A 200 14.07 0.79 -6.79
C PRO A 200 13.20 0.40 -8.00
N ARG A 201 13.01 1.35 -8.92
CA ARG A 201 12.17 1.21 -10.12
C ARG A 201 12.54 -0.03 -10.95
N GLU A 202 13.81 -0.38 -11.01
CA GLU A 202 14.38 -1.47 -11.79
C GLU A 202 13.87 -2.84 -11.33
N ARG A 203 13.44 -2.99 -10.08
CA ARG A 203 12.82 -4.24 -9.59
C ARG A 203 11.52 -4.59 -10.30
N TYR A 204 10.88 -3.64 -10.95
CA TYR A 204 9.58 -3.81 -11.60
C TYR A 204 9.66 -3.80 -13.12
N GLN A 205 10.86 -3.75 -13.72
CA GLN A 205 11.04 -3.67 -15.17
C GLN A 205 10.52 -4.90 -15.91
N ASP A 206 10.66 -6.09 -15.29
CA ASP A 206 10.24 -7.37 -15.87
C ASP A 206 8.87 -7.83 -15.34
N LEU A 207 8.10 -6.92 -14.73
CA LEU A 207 6.78 -7.25 -14.22
C LEU A 207 5.83 -7.52 -15.38
N TRP A 208 5.18 -8.70 -15.37
CA TRP A 208 4.20 -9.10 -16.40
C TRP A 208 2.83 -8.47 -16.24
N LEU A 209 2.55 -7.90 -15.06
CA LEU A 209 1.32 -7.19 -14.78
C LEU A 209 1.34 -5.84 -15.49
N LYS A 210 0.22 -5.50 -16.15
CA LYS A 210 0.09 -4.19 -16.80
C LYS A 210 -0.04 -3.11 -15.73
N ALA A 211 1.00 -2.31 -15.56
CA ALA A 211 1.06 -1.22 -14.58
C ALA A 211 1.50 0.09 -15.21
N ASP A 212 0.95 1.19 -14.74
CA ASP A 212 1.54 2.51 -14.89
C ASP A 212 2.57 2.75 -13.79
N TYR A 213 3.45 3.74 -13.99
CA TYR A 213 4.57 3.98 -13.08
C TYR A 213 4.76 5.46 -12.79
N LEU A 214 5.03 5.75 -11.52
CA LEU A 214 5.39 7.08 -11.03
C LEU A 214 6.67 6.97 -10.19
N SER A 215 7.70 7.76 -10.51
CA SER A 215 8.90 7.88 -9.68
C SER A 215 8.87 9.21 -8.92
N VAL A 216 9.14 9.16 -7.62
CA VAL A 216 9.13 10.31 -6.72
C VAL A 216 10.57 10.70 -6.38
N GLU A 217 11.00 11.85 -6.90
CA GLU A 217 12.37 12.34 -6.74
C GLU A 217 12.74 12.54 -5.27
N GLY A 218 13.87 11.96 -4.86
CA GLY A 218 14.45 12.09 -3.52
C GLY A 218 13.71 11.35 -2.40
N ALA A 219 12.62 10.63 -2.69
CA ALA A 219 11.92 9.86 -1.68
C ALA A 219 12.62 8.53 -1.40
N SER A 220 12.89 8.22 -0.12
CA SER A 220 13.28 6.89 0.35
C SER A 220 12.04 5.98 0.44
N HIS A 221 12.24 4.72 0.85
CA HIS A 221 11.15 3.79 1.12
C HIS A 221 10.12 4.36 2.10
N TRP A 222 10.59 4.91 3.22
CA TRP A 222 9.76 5.58 4.22
C TRP A 222 9.22 6.93 3.75
N GLY A 223 9.98 7.61 2.89
CA GLY A 223 9.57 8.89 2.31
C GLY A 223 8.30 8.81 1.49
N LEU A 224 7.98 7.65 0.92
CA LEU A 224 6.72 7.43 0.19
C LEU A 224 5.47 7.52 1.06
N VAL A 225 5.59 7.35 2.36
CA VAL A 225 4.44 7.41 3.28
C VAL A 225 4.50 8.58 4.25
N LEU A 226 5.68 9.04 4.66
CA LEU A 226 5.81 10.00 5.76
C LEU A 226 6.53 11.31 5.40
N ASN A 227 7.32 11.40 4.31
CA ASN A 227 7.99 12.66 3.95
C ASN A 227 6.98 13.68 3.40
N ARG A 228 6.63 14.68 4.19
CA ARG A 228 5.63 15.71 3.85
C ARG A 228 5.96 16.48 2.57
N ARG A 229 7.25 16.69 2.25
CA ARG A 229 7.68 17.37 1.00
C ARG A 229 7.47 16.45 -0.22
N ALA A 230 7.81 15.18 -0.11
CA ALA A 230 7.57 14.19 -1.17
C ALA A 230 6.06 14.02 -1.40
N LEU A 231 5.26 13.92 -0.33
CA LEU A 231 3.80 13.83 -0.40
C LEU A 231 3.18 15.04 -1.10
N GLY A 232 3.70 16.25 -0.88
CA GLY A 232 3.23 17.47 -1.55
C GLY A 232 3.28 17.40 -3.09
N ARG A 233 4.18 16.59 -3.66
CA ARG A 233 4.30 16.34 -5.10
C ARG A 233 3.59 15.06 -5.54
N MET A 234 3.68 14.03 -4.72
CA MET A 234 3.19 12.68 -5.04
C MET A 234 1.67 12.59 -4.99
N VAL A 235 1.03 13.12 -3.95
CA VAL A 235 -0.44 13.03 -3.81
C VAL A 235 -1.16 13.64 -5.01
N PRO A 236 -0.86 14.89 -5.45
CA PRO A 236 -1.50 15.43 -6.65
C PRO A 236 -1.23 14.61 -7.92
N ALA A 237 -0.06 13.98 -8.04
CA ALA A 237 0.25 13.14 -9.19
C ALA A 237 -0.57 11.84 -9.19
N VAL A 238 -0.68 11.18 -8.03
CA VAL A 238 -1.51 9.98 -7.86
C VAL A 238 -2.99 10.30 -8.11
N LEU A 239 -3.49 11.42 -7.58
CA LEU A 239 -4.89 11.82 -7.77
C LEU A 239 -5.21 12.16 -9.23
N ARG A 240 -4.30 12.82 -9.95
CA ARG A 240 -4.47 13.05 -11.40
C ARG A 240 -4.53 11.73 -12.17
N TRP A 241 -3.67 10.76 -11.81
CA TRP A 241 -3.72 9.43 -12.41
C TRP A 241 -5.06 8.74 -12.11
N LEU A 242 -5.52 8.74 -10.87
CA LEU A 242 -6.81 8.18 -10.47
C LEU A 242 -7.98 8.84 -11.23
N ALA A 243 -7.99 10.16 -11.33
CA ALA A 243 -9.01 10.89 -12.06
C ALA A 243 -9.07 10.50 -13.55
N GLY A 244 -7.92 10.15 -14.16
CA GLY A 244 -7.88 9.60 -15.52
C GLY A 244 -8.34 8.15 -15.59
N ALA A 245 -7.86 7.32 -14.67
CA ALA A 245 -8.07 5.87 -14.66
C ALA A 245 -9.52 5.46 -14.30
N LEU A 246 -10.19 6.26 -13.47
CA LEU A 246 -11.55 5.99 -12.99
C LEU A 246 -12.65 6.60 -13.87
N ARG A 247 -12.29 7.38 -14.89
CA ARG A 247 -13.29 7.90 -15.84
C ARG A 247 -13.85 6.75 -16.69
N PRO A 248 -15.18 6.72 -16.93
CA PRO A 248 -15.73 5.79 -17.89
C PRO A 248 -15.12 6.08 -19.27
N PRO A 249 -14.88 5.04 -20.10
CA PRO A 249 -14.44 5.26 -21.48
C PRO A 249 -15.45 6.19 -22.21
N PRO A 250 -14.99 7.06 -23.11
CA PRO A 250 -15.89 7.89 -23.90
C PRO A 250 -16.91 6.97 -24.60
N PRO A 251 -18.17 7.40 -24.74
CA PRO A 251 -19.17 6.60 -25.46
C PRO A 251 -18.63 6.28 -26.84
N VAL A 252 -18.64 5.00 -27.19
CA VAL A 252 -18.27 4.54 -28.53
C VAL A 252 -19.23 5.26 -29.48
N GLY A 253 -18.69 6.18 -30.30
CA GLY A 253 -19.46 6.92 -31.24
C GLY A 253 -20.25 5.95 -32.13
N THR A 254 -21.57 6.03 -32.08
CA THR A 254 -22.42 5.43 -33.09
C THR A 254 -22.03 6.10 -34.40
N THR A 255 -21.27 5.39 -35.22
CA THR A 255 -21.08 5.75 -36.63
C THR A 255 -22.48 5.86 -37.23
N ASP A 256 -22.89 7.09 -37.52
CA ASP A 256 -24.12 7.39 -38.24
C ASP A 256 -24.02 6.78 -39.63
N GLU A 257 -24.52 5.56 -39.81
CA GLU A 257 -24.77 4.98 -41.12
C GLU A 257 -25.98 5.67 -41.75
N ARG A 258 -25.76 6.91 -42.22
CA ARG A 258 -26.65 7.54 -43.20
C ARG A 258 -25.81 7.89 -44.41
N ARG A 259 -25.78 6.97 -45.36
CA ARG A 259 -25.81 7.25 -46.82
C ARG A 259 -26.37 6.05 -47.59
#